data_50c8914b852f5df3af744574083855ff
#
_entry.id   50c8914b852f5df3af744574083855ff
#
_cell.length_a   1.000
_cell.length_b   1.000
_cell.length_c   1.000
_cell.angle_alpha   90.00
_cell.angle_beta   90.00
_cell.angle_gamma   90.00
#
_symmetry.space_group_name_H-M   'P 1'
#
loop_
_entity.id
_entity.type
_entity.pdbx_description
1 polymer ?
#
loop_
_entity_poly.entity_id
_entity_poly.type
_entity_poly.pdbx_seq_one_letter_code
_entity_poly.pdbx_strand_id
1 'polypeptide(L)'
;MPLSNATRRDTLRLAVAASLAILLSACDAPAQSGDAAAASAGWPRTLDTPKGKLRLDKMPQRIVSTSVTLTGTLLAIHAPVVASGASAAHSKVTDEQGFFTQWSAVAKQRRVTPLYQGEPNAEAIIAAQPDLIVMAGTGGDSALKLYEQLSQMAPTLVVNYDDKSWQELATLLGRATGRDADARAAIAGFDAEAAQVKAALKLPPQPTAALVYYEDGSGANLWTPQSAQGKLLQSLGFELATAPDSVKGNTSMGVRRDIIQLTGEKFADGLRGQSMILFNADHDQVPQVLANPFLAGNPAVKAKQVYAAGLDTFRLDYYSARNLLARLRKQFG
;
A
#
# COMPACT_ATOMS: atom_id res chain seq x y z
N MET A 1 60.33 37.30 -42.03
CA MET A 1 61.68 36.68 -42.10
C MET A 1 61.59 35.35 -41.41
N PRO A 2 62.27 34.37 -41.89
CA PRO A 2 61.92 33.55 -43.01
C PRO A 2 61.98 32.04 -42.66
N LEU A 3 61.44 31.24 -43.53
CA LEU A 3 62.01 30.07 -44.19
C LEU A 3 62.24 28.82 -43.33
N SER A 4 62.09 27.65 -43.72
CA SER A 4 61.99 26.99 -45.04
C SER A 4 61.88 25.49 -44.83
N ASN A 5 61.14 24.86 -45.72
CA ASN A 5 61.58 23.72 -46.52
C ASN A 5 61.94 22.41 -45.79
N ALA A 6 61.59 21.34 -46.19
CA ALA A 6 61.27 20.68 -47.43
C ALA A 6 61.64 19.21 -47.30
N THR A 7 60.79 18.41 -47.89
CA THR A 7 61.09 17.33 -48.86
C THR A 7 61.95 16.14 -48.41
N ARG A 8 61.48 14.98 -48.62
CA ARG A 8 61.55 14.11 -49.84
C ARG A 8 61.10 12.72 -49.43
N ARG A 9 60.22 12.11 -50.17
CA ARG A 9 60.45 11.19 -51.28
C ARG A 9 61.36 10.03 -50.89
N ASP A 10 61.09 8.82 -51.12
CA ASP A 10 60.49 8.04 -52.20
C ASP A 10 60.43 6.55 -51.84
N THR A 11 59.58 5.93 -52.48
CA THR A 11 59.69 4.67 -53.23
C THR A 11 59.63 3.35 -52.45
N LEU A 12 58.96 2.39 -52.82
CA LEU A 12 58.40 1.83 -54.01
C LEU A 12 58.22 0.30 -53.82
N ARG A 13 57.12 -0.22 -54.30
CA ARG A 13 56.97 -1.57 -54.85
C ARG A 13 56.95 -2.76 -53.88
N LEU A 14 56.20 -3.75 -54.02
CA LEU A 14 55.43 -4.49 -55.06
C LEU A 14 54.83 -5.67 -54.35
N ALA A 15 53.66 -5.92 -54.46
CA ALA A 15 52.87 -6.83 -55.33
C ALA A 15 52.39 -8.13 -54.64
N VAL A 16 51.24 -8.47 -55.09
CA VAL A 16 50.63 -9.73 -55.47
C VAL A 16 49.70 -10.36 -54.46
N ALA A 17 48.45 -10.14 -54.65
CA ALA A 17 47.42 -10.93 -55.33
C ALA A 17 46.76 -12.05 -54.53
N ALA A 18 45.45 -12.00 -54.65
CA ALA A 18 44.47 -13.10 -54.61
C ALA A 18 44.05 -13.53 -53.20
N SER A 19 42.82 -13.44 -52.81
CA SER A 19 41.67 -14.07 -53.40
C SER A 19 40.37 -13.49 -52.79
N LEU A 20 39.46 -13.31 -53.67
CA LEU A 20 38.06 -12.96 -53.49
C LEU A 20 37.33 -14.08 -52.73
N ALA A 21 36.75 -13.77 -51.58
CA ALA A 21 35.63 -14.52 -51.01
C ALA A 21 34.69 -13.57 -50.35
N ILE A 22 33.71 -13.10 -51.07
CA ILE A 22 32.53 -12.39 -50.58
C ILE A 22 31.64 -13.43 -49.93
N LEU A 23 31.59 -13.45 -48.60
CA LEU A 23 30.49 -14.03 -47.85
C LEU A 23 29.65 -12.88 -47.31
N LEU A 24 28.59 -12.59 -48.01
CA LEU A 24 27.45 -11.85 -47.49
C LEU A 24 26.82 -12.71 -46.38
N SER A 25 27.22 -12.50 -45.14
CA SER A 25 26.47 -12.92 -44.01
C SER A 25 25.54 -11.77 -43.65
N ALA A 26 24.31 -11.87 -44.08
CA ALA A 26 23.19 -11.09 -43.53
C ALA A 26 23.17 -11.33 -42.01
N CYS A 27 23.57 -10.34 -41.24
CA CYS A 27 23.26 -10.30 -39.82
C CYS A 27 21.77 -10.05 -39.68
N ASP A 28 20.99 -11.13 -39.65
CA ASP A 28 19.69 -11.15 -39.03
C ASP A 28 19.94 -10.82 -37.56
N ALA A 29 19.62 -9.62 -37.18
CA ALA A 29 19.55 -9.23 -35.77
C ALA A 29 18.39 -10.03 -35.17
N PRO A 30 18.61 -10.88 -34.15
CA PRO A 30 17.48 -11.43 -33.43
C PRO A 30 16.84 -10.30 -32.65
N ALA A 31 15.73 -9.81 -33.19
CA ALA A 31 14.84 -8.94 -32.48
C ALA A 31 14.42 -9.59 -31.13
N GLN A 32 14.73 -8.94 -30.05
CA GLN A 32 13.94 -8.88 -28.82
C GLN A 32 13.18 -10.14 -28.35
N SER A 33 13.85 -11.28 -28.21
CA SER A 33 13.29 -12.41 -27.46
C SER A 33 13.73 -12.46 -25.99
N GLY A 34 14.61 -11.55 -25.57
CA GLY A 34 15.13 -11.51 -24.20
C GLY A 34 14.10 -11.08 -23.15
N ASP A 35 13.27 -10.08 -23.47
CA ASP A 35 12.31 -9.55 -22.50
C ASP A 35 11.09 -10.46 -22.29
N ALA A 36 10.64 -11.14 -23.34
CA ALA A 36 9.52 -12.08 -23.24
C ALA A 36 9.92 -13.38 -22.50
N ALA A 37 11.15 -13.86 -22.68
CA ALA A 37 11.67 -15.03 -21.98
C ALA A 37 11.95 -14.72 -20.48
N ALA A 38 12.44 -13.52 -20.16
CA ALA A 38 12.62 -13.08 -18.79
C ALA A 38 11.28 -12.85 -18.07
N ALA A 39 10.26 -12.37 -18.79
CA ALA A 39 8.92 -12.19 -18.26
C ALA A 39 8.19 -13.53 -17.99
N SER A 40 8.54 -14.62 -18.69
CA SER A 40 8.00 -15.97 -18.45
C SER A 40 8.77 -16.75 -17.37
N ALA A 41 9.97 -16.32 -16.99
CA ALA A 41 10.75 -16.97 -15.94
C ALA A 41 10.03 -16.84 -14.58
N GLY A 42 9.70 -17.99 -13.98
CA GLY A 42 9.04 -18.07 -12.68
C GLY A 42 7.51 -18.17 -12.73
N TRP A 43 6.92 -18.45 -13.88
CA TRP A 43 5.52 -18.85 -14.05
C TRP A 43 5.43 -20.31 -14.48
N PRO A 44 4.39 -21.08 -14.08
CA PRO A 44 3.24 -20.67 -13.28
C PRO A 44 3.58 -20.42 -11.81
N ARG A 45 2.75 -19.63 -11.12
CA ARG A 45 2.84 -19.39 -9.67
C ARG A 45 1.62 -19.95 -8.96
N THR A 46 1.82 -20.50 -7.77
CA THR A 46 0.72 -20.91 -6.88
C THR A 46 0.79 -20.11 -5.59
N LEU A 47 -0.35 -19.57 -5.19
CA LEU A 47 -0.55 -18.75 -4.00
C LEU A 47 -1.55 -19.41 -3.07
N ASP A 48 -1.28 -19.38 -1.77
CA ASP A 48 -2.25 -19.76 -0.76
C ASP A 48 -3.17 -18.56 -0.47
N THR A 49 -4.48 -18.80 -0.52
CA THR A 49 -5.51 -17.79 -0.28
C THR A 49 -6.54 -18.32 0.72
N PRO A 50 -7.37 -17.46 1.32
CA PRO A 50 -8.49 -17.90 2.14
C PRO A 50 -9.50 -18.82 1.42
N LYS A 51 -9.47 -18.84 0.09
CA LYS A 51 -10.30 -19.70 -0.77
C LYS A 51 -9.56 -20.93 -1.31
N GLY A 52 -8.39 -21.25 -0.75
CA GLY A 52 -7.54 -22.35 -1.20
C GLY A 52 -6.40 -21.90 -2.10
N LYS A 53 -5.85 -22.83 -2.87
CA LYS A 53 -4.70 -22.53 -3.74
C LYS A 53 -5.17 -21.87 -5.04
N LEU A 54 -4.61 -20.69 -5.33
CA LEU A 54 -4.79 -19.99 -6.59
C LEU A 54 -3.56 -20.24 -7.47
N ARG A 55 -3.76 -20.83 -8.64
CA ARG A 55 -2.74 -20.99 -9.67
C ARG A 55 -2.87 -19.89 -10.71
N LEU A 56 -1.76 -19.22 -11.01
CA LEU A 56 -1.62 -18.22 -12.06
C LEU A 56 -0.63 -18.77 -13.09
N ASP A 57 -1.09 -19.03 -14.31
CA ASP A 57 -0.26 -19.66 -15.35
C ASP A 57 0.72 -18.69 -15.99
N LYS A 58 0.41 -17.40 -15.99
CA LYS A 58 1.23 -16.32 -16.56
C LYS A 58 1.15 -15.06 -15.70
N MET A 59 2.11 -14.16 -15.92
CA MET A 59 2.14 -12.85 -15.26
C MET A 59 0.93 -12.00 -15.68
N PRO A 60 0.10 -11.53 -14.73
CA PRO A 60 -1.05 -10.69 -15.03
C PRO A 60 -0.65 -9.36 -15.68
N GLN A 61 -1.43 -8.94 -16.69
CA GLN A 61 -1.26 -7.68 -17.41
C GLN A 61 -2.43 -6.72 -17.25
N ARG A 62 -3.58 -7.22 -16.78
CA ARG A 62 -4.82 -6.45 -16.59
C ARG A 62 -5.43 -6.79 -15.24
N ILE A 63 -5.01 -6.07 -14.23
CA ILE A 63 -5.45 -6.31 -12.86
C ILE A 63 -6.65 -5.41 -12.56
N VAL A 64 -7.70 -6.01 -12.05
CA VAL A 64 -8.81 -5.31 -11.42
C VAL A 64 -8.73 -5.50 -9.91
N SER A 65 -8.67 -4.41 -9.17
CA SER A 65 -8.81 -4.43 -7.71
C SER A 65 -10.26 -4.12 -7.32
N THR A 66 -10.92 -5.05 -6.67
CA THR A 66 -12.27 -4.79 -6.13
C THR A 66 -12.24 -4.05 -4.79
N SER A 67 -11.06 -3.77 -4.26
CA SER A 67 -10.86 -3.15 -2.95
C SER A 67 -10.05 -1.86 -3.08
N VAL A 68 -10.67 -0.74 -2.74
CA VAL A 68 -9.98 0.55 -2.66
C VAL A 68 -8.80 0.53 -1.67
N THR A 69 -8.89 -0.31 -0.63
CA THR A 69 -7.82 -0.50 0.37
C THR A 69 -6.57 -1.16 -0.22
N LEU A 70 -6.73 -2.16 -1.11
CA LEU A 70 -5.61 -2.89 -1.69
C LEU A 70 -4.96 -2.15 -2.86
N THR A 71 -5.70 -1.25 -3.50
CA THR A 71 -5.28 -0.55 -4.73
C THR A 71 -4.03 0.29 -4.51
N GLY A 72 -3.92 1.02 -3.41
CA GLY A 72 -2.73 1.83 -3.11
C GLY A 72 -1.44 0.99 -3.10
N THR A 73 -1.47 -0.19 -2.46
CA THR A 73 -0.31 -1.10 -2.44
C THR A 73 0.01 -1.67 -3.82
N LEU A 74 -1.00 -2.05 -4.62
CA LEU A 74 -0.79 -2.47 -6.02
C LEU A 74 -0.13 -1.38 -6.87
N LEU A 75 -0.56 -0.13 -6.69
CA LEU A 75 0.04 1.01 -7.38
C LEU A 75 1.48 1.27 -6.93
N ALA A 76 1.77 1.12 -5.64
CA ALA A 76 3.11 1.32 -5.09
C ALA A 76 4.14 0.35 -5.67
N ILE A 77 3.73 -0.89 -5.95
CA ILE A 77 4.60 -1.94 -6.54
C ILE A 77 4.50 -1.99 -8.07
N HIS A 78 3.98 -0.95 -8.72
CA HIS A 78 3.87 -0.87 -10.17
C HIS A 78 3.06 -2.00 -10.83
N ALA A 79 2.12 -2.62 -10.13
CA ALA A 79 1.23 -3.60 -10.70
C ALA A 79 0.34 -2.96 -11.81
N PRO A 80 0.03 -3.69 -12.91
CA PRO A 80 -0.72 -3.16 -14.04
C PRO A 80 -2.24 -3.11 -13.73
N VAL A 81 -2.62 -2.27 -12.76
CA VAL A 81 -4.02 -2.03 -12.38
C VAL A 81 -4.71 -1.22 -13.46
N VAL A 82 -5.75 -1.75 -14.07
CA VAL A 82 -6.55 -1.08 -15.09
C VAL A 82 -7.82 -0.46 -14.51
N ALA A 83 -8.36 -1.04 -13.45
CA ALA A 83 -9.56 -0.52 -12.80
C ALA A 83 -9.60 -0.90 -11.31
N SER A 84 -10.32 -0.11 -10.53
CA SER A 84 -10.46 -0.30 -9.08
C SER A 84 -11.87 0.02 -8.60
N GLY A 85 -12.35 -0.72 -7.60
CA GLY A 85 -13.44 -0.28 -6.76
C GLY A 85 -13.09 1.06 -6.10
N ALA A 86 -14.08 1.88 -5.84
CA ALA A 86 -13.95 3.19 -5.24
C ALA A 86 -14.88 3.35 -4.04
N SER A 87 -14.58 4.30 -3.18
CA SER A 87 -15.45 4.75 -2.09
C SER A 87 -16.36 5.88 -2.56
N ALA A 88 -17.17 6.44 -1.68
CA ALA A 88 -17.94 7.63 -2.01
C ALA A 88 -17.01 8.77 -2.46
N ALA A 89 -17.36 9.43 -3.58
CA ALA A 89 -16.60 10.55 -4.11
C ALA A 89 -16.73 11.81 -3.24
N HIS A 90 -15.77 12.73 -3.38
CA HIS A 90 -15.79 14.06 -2.74
C HIS A 90 -15.90 14.04 -1.22
N SER A 91 -15.38 13.00 -0.56
CA SER A 91 -15.25 12.98 0.89
C SER A 91 -13.97 13.66 1.36
N LYS A 92 -13.78 13.79 2.68
CA LYS A 92 -12.53 14.31 3.26
C LYS A 92 -11.29 13.47 2.89
N VAL A 93 -11.48 12.22 2.44
CA VAL A 93 -10.40 11.25 2.18
C VAL A 93 -10.39 10.71 0.75
N THR A 94 -11.32 11.15 -0.11
CA THR A 94 -11.45 10.68 -1.50
C THR A 94 -11.55 11.84 -2.48
N ASP A 95 -11.10 11.60 -3.71
CA ASP A 95 -11.22 12.51 -4.83
C ASP A 95 -12.59 12.42 -5.54
N GLU A 96 -12.70 13.06 -6.69
CA GLU A 96 -13.90 13.07 -7.56
C GLU A 96 -14.26 11.68 -8.11
N GLN A 97 -13.33 10.74 -8.15
CA GLN A 97 -13.53 9.36 -8.60
C GLN A 97 -13.82 8.39 -7.45
N GLY A 98 -13.72 8.86 -6.19
CA GLY A 98 -13.84 8.03 -5.01
C GLY A 98 -12.56 7.26 -4.66
N PHE A 99 -11.44 7.63 -5.25
CA PHE A 99 -10.13 7.09 -4.90
C PHE A 99 -9.52 7.83 -3.71
N PHE A 100 -8.82 7.12 -2.84
CA PHE A 100 -8.18 7.75 -1.69
C PHE A 100 -7.14 8.78 -2.10
N THR A 101 -7.20 9.96 -1.50
CA THR A 101 -6.40 11.14 -1.85
C THR A 101 -4.89 10.88 -1.83
N GLN A 102 -4.40 9.96 -0.96
CA GLN A 102 -2.98 9.66 -0.85
C GLN A 102 -2.38 9.00 -2.10
N TRP A 103 -3.19 8.35 -2.96
CA TRP A 103 -2.72 7.71 -4.18
C TRP A 103 -3.55 8.06 -5.44
N SER A 104 -4.60 8.85 -5.33
CA SER A 104 -5.49 9.20 -6.46
C SER A 104 -4.74 9.84 -7.64
N ALA A 105 -3.74 10.69 -7.37
CA ALA A 105 -2.91 11.28 -8.41
C ALA A 105 -2.15 10.23 -9.24
N VAL A 106 -1.64 9.17 -8.58
CA VAL A 106 -0.98 8.04 -9.24
C VAL A 106 -1.97 7.23 -10.06
N ALA A 107 -3.17 6.97 -9.53
CA ALA A 107 -4.23 6.28 -10.25
C ALA A 107 -4.63 7.04 -11.51
N LYS A 108 -4.80 8.37 -11.42
CA LYS A 108 -5.09 9.24 -12.56
C LYS A 108 -3.99 9.21 -13.63
N GLN A 109 -2.72 9.34 -13.21
CA GLN A 109 -1.57 9.25 -14.10
C GLN A 109 -1.54 7.92 -14.87
N ARG A 110 -1.90 6.81 -14.20
CA ARG A 110 -1.92 5.46 -14.77
C ARG A 110 -3.25 5.12 -15.45
N ARG A 111 -4.21 6.05 -15.50
CA ARG A 111 -5.53 5.87 -16.12
C ARG A 111 -6.32 4.72 -15.53
N VAL A 112 -6.24 4.54 -14.21
CA VAL A 112 -7.07 3.56 -13.50
C VAL A 112 -8.52 4.03 -13.55
N THR A 113 -9.42 3.16 -13.98
CA THR A 113 -10.85 3.47 -14.09
C THR A 113 -11.58 3.12 -12.79
N PRO A 114 -12.42 4.00 -12.22
CA PRO A 114 -13.31 3.61 -11.12
C PRO A 114 -14.40 2.68 -11.65
N LEU A 115 -14.64 1.56 -10.94
CA LEU A 115 -15.64 0.55 -11.34
C LEU A 115 -17.03 0.84 -10.77
N TYR A 116 -17.05 1.26 -9.52
CA TYR A 116 -18.25 1.53 -8.72
C TYR A 116 -17.85 2.33 -7.48
N GLN A 117 -18.83 2.95 -6.83
CA GLN A 117 -18.64 3.65 -5.57
C GLN A 117 -19.42 2.93 -4.47
N GLY A 118 -18.70 2.36 -3.49
CA GLY A 118 -19.28 1.62 -2.38
C GLY A 118 -19.62 0.16 -2.73
N GLU A 119 -20.82 -0.11 -3.21
CA GLU A 119 -21.26 -1.49 -3.47
C GLU A 119 -20.60 -2.11 -4.70
N PRO A 120 -19.98 -3.31 -4.56
CA PRO A 120 -19.36 -4.02 -5.67
C PRO A 120 -20.33 -4.38 -6.78
N ASN A 121 -19.92 -4.16 -8.04
CA ASN A 121 -20.68 -4.44 -9.25
C ASN A 121 -19.93 -5.45 -10.12
N ALA A 122 -20.47 -6.67 -10.26
CA ALA A 122 -19.83 -7.75 -11.02
C ALA A 122 -19.72 -7.44 -12.52
N GLU A 123 -20.74 -6.79 -13.12
CA GLU A 123 -20.75 -6.47 -14.54
C GLU A 123 -19.64 -5.46 -14.89
N ALA A 124 -19.47 -4.43 -14.06
CA ALA A 124 -18.39 -3.45 -14.22
C ALA A 124 -17.00 -4.10 -14.11
N ILE A 125 -16.84 -5.05 -13.17
CA ILE A 125 -15.59 -5.80 -12.97
C ILE A 125 -15.28 -6.63 -14.22
N ILE A 126 -16.27 -7.38 -14.75
CA ILE A 126 -16.11 -8.26 -15.92
C ILE A 126 -15.86 -7.42 -17.18
N ALA A 127 -16.57 -6.29 -17.34
CA ALA A 127 -16.41 -5.39 -18.49
C ALA A 127 -14.98 -4.79 -18.58
N ALA A 128 -14.24 -4.70 -17.46
CA ALA A 128 -12.85 -4.28 -17.45
C ALA A 128 -11.88 -5.37 -17.99
N GLN A 129 -12.37 -6.57 -18.30
CA GLN A 129 -11.62 -7.70 -18.87
C GLN A 129 -10.33 -8.03 -18.09
N PRO A 130 -10.42 -8.35 -16.79
CA PRO A 130 -9.26 -8.69 -15.98
C PRO A 130 -8.66 -10.04 -16.37
N ASP A 131 -7.35 -10.16 -16.26
CA ASP A 131 -6.64 -11.45 -16.20
C ASP A 131 -6.22 -11.82 -14.77
N LEU A 132 -6.44 -10.92 -13.82
CA LEU A 132 -6.40 -11.17 -12.38
C LEU A 132 -7.37 -10.20 -11.68
N ILE A 133 -8.20 -10.74 -10.81
CA ILE A 133 -9.02 -9.96 -9.88
C ILE A 133 -8.36 -10.04 -8.50
N VAL A 134 -8.12 -8.89 -7.85
CA VAL A 134 -7.65 -8.80 -6.47
C VAL A 134 -8.82 -8.33 -5.59
N MET A 135 -9.19 -9.15 -4.62
CA MET A 135 -10.39 -8.98 -3.80
C MET A 135 -10.04 -8.98 -2.32
N ALA A 136 -10.57 -8.04 -1.55
CA ALA A 136 -10.49 -8.10 -0.11
C ALA A 136 -11.43 -9.17 0.46
N GLY A 137 -10.92 -10.01 1.35
CA GLY A 137 -11.69 -11.00 2.10
C GLY A 137 -12.37 -10.45 3.34
N THR A 138 -11.94 -9.25 3.80
CA THR A 138 -12.39 -8.57 5.02
C THR A 138 -12.59 -7.09 4.77
N GLY A 139 -13.31 -6.42 5.67
CA GLY A 139 -13.54 -4.97 5.62
C GLY A 139 -14.77 -4.54 4.83
N GLY A 140 -15.08 -3.25 4.91
CA GLY A 140 -16.27 -2.65 4.28
C GLY A 140 -16.21 -2.58 2.75
N ASP A 141 -15.02 -2.75 2.16
CA ASP A 141 -14.77 -2.77 0.72
C ASP A 141 -14.58 -4.21 0.18
N SER A 142 -15.01 -5.22 0.93
CA SER A 142 -14.97 -6.61 0.51
C SER A 142 -16.05 -6.91 -0.52
N ALA A 143 -15.64 -7.49 -1.64
CA ALA A 143 -16.53 -8.01 -2.68
C ALA A 143 -16.74 -9.54 -2.55
N LEU A 144 -16.49 -10.13 -1.38
CA LEU A 144 -16.47 -11.58 -1.17
C LEU A 144 -17.78 -12.28 -1.55
N LYS A 145 -18.91 -11.58 -1.49
CA LYS A 145 -20.22 -12.05 -1.96
C LYS A 145 -20.22 -12.43 -3.45
N LEU A 146 -19.36 -11.80 -4.25
CA LEU A 146 -19.25 -12.02 -5.69
C LEU A 146 -18.18 -13.04 -6.08
N TYR A 147 -17.48 -13.64 -5.08
CA TYR A 147 -16.32 -14.50 -5.34
C TYR A 147 -16.66 -15.66 -6.31
N GLU A 148 -17.73 -16.39 -6.05
CA GLU A 148 -18.10 -17.57 -6.85
C GLU A 148 -18.39 -17.19 -8.31
N GLN A 149 -19.02 -16.05 -8.55
CA GLN A 149 -19.29 -15.54 -9.90
C GLN A 149 -18.00 -15.07 -10.59
N LEU A 150 -17.19 -14.28 -9.91
CA LEU A 150 -16.01 -13.65 -10.49
C LEU A 150 -14.88 -14.66 -10.73
N SER A 151 -14.73 -15.66 -9.88
CA SER A 151 -13.71 -16.70 -10.00
C SER A 151 -13.92 -17.63 -11.21
N GLN A 152 -15.15 -17.69 -11.76
CA GLN A 152 -15.45 -18.40 -13.02
C GLN A 152 -14.99 -17.59 -14.25
N MET A 153 -14.80 -16.29 -14.11
CA MET A 153 -14.47 -15.39 -15.22
C MET A 153 -12.97 -15.11 -15.32
N ALA A 154 -12.29 -14.98 -14.18
CA ALA A 154 -10.85 -14.73 -14.13
C ALA A 154 -10.25 -15.25 -12.81
N PRO A 155 -8.97 -15.61 -12.76
CA PRO A 155 -8.27 -15.88 -11.51
C PRO A 155 -8.54 -14.79 -10.48
N THR A 156 -9.02 -15.18 -9.29
CA THR A 156 -9.43 -14.23 -8.24
C THR A 156 -8.62 -14.48 -6.97
N LEU A 157 -7.73 -13.54 -6.65
CA LEU A 157 -6.92 -13.53 -5.44
C LEU A 157 -7.68 -12.87 -4.30
N VAL A 158 -8.09 -13.66 -3.31
CA VAL A 158 -8.69 -13.14 -2.07
C VAL A 158 -7.59 -12.85 -1.05
N VAL A 159 -7.59 -11.64 -0.49
CA VAL A 159 -6.59 -11.15 0.46
C VAL A 159 -7.27 -10.67 1.73
N ASN A 160 -6.91 -11.26 2.88
CA ASN A 160 -7.22 -10.66 4.17
C ASN A 160 -6.12 -9.65 4.51
N TYR A 161 -6.51 -8.41 4.77
CA TYR A 161 -5.57 -7.33 5.07
C TYR A 161 -5.58 -6.88 6.54
N ASP A 162 -6.51 -7.37 7.33
CA ASP A 162 -6.77 -6.94 8.70
C ASP A 162 -5.65 -7.29 9.70
N ASP A 163 -4.76 -8.23 9.35
CA ASP A 163 -3.60 -8.63 10.16
C ASP A 163 -2.25 -8.36 9.48
N LYS A 164 -2.24 -7.58 8.41
CA LYS A 164 -1.04 -7.34 7.59
C LYS A 164 -0.60 -5.88 7.60
N SER A 165 0.71 -5.68 7.65
CA SER A 165 1.32 -4.41 7.27
C SER A 165 1.21 -4.22 5.76
N TRP A 166 1.39 -2.98 5.28
CA TRP A 166 1.45 -2.73 3.86
C TRP A 166 2.65 -3.44 3.19
N GLN A 167 3.76 -3.67 3.91
CA GLN A 167 4.93 -4.41 3.41
C GLN A 167 4.61 -5.89 3.19
N GLU A 168 3.88 -6.51 4.12
CA GLU A 168 3.39 -7.88 3.97
C GLU A 168 2.44 -7.99 2.78
N LEU A 169 1.54 -7.01 2.60
CA LEU A 169 0.66 -6.92 1.43
C LEU A 169 1.46 -6.71 0.14
N ALA A 170 2.45 -5.80 0.13
CA ALA A 170 3.30 -5.56 -1.04
C ALA A 170 4.05 -6.82 -1.46
N THR A 171 4.56 -7.59 -0.50
CA THR A 171 5.25 -8.86 -0.77
C THR A 171 4.30 -9.89 -1.38
N LEU A 172 3.11 -10.06 -0.81
CA LEU A 172 2.09 -10.99 -1.32
C LEU A 172 1.63 -10.59 -2.71
N LEU A 173 1.27 -9.32 -2.89
CA LEU A 173 0.79 -8.78 -4.17
C LEU A 173 1.90 -8.76 -5.22
N GLY A 174 3.15 -8.46 -4.83
CA GLY A 174 4.31 -8.55 -5.70
C GLY A 174 4.48 -9.95 -6.28
N ARG A 175 4.37 -10.98 -5.44
CA ARG A 175 4.40 -12.39 -5.88
C ARG A 175 3.24 -12.72 -6.81
N ALA A 176 2.04 -12.24 -6.54
CA ALA A 176 0.86 -12.49 -7.37
C ALA A 176 0.94 -11.81 -8.74
N THR A 177 1.60 -10.67 -8.82
CA THR A 177 1.59 -9.81 -10.02
C THR A 177 2.91 -9.83 -10.79
N GLY A 178 3.91 -10.61 -10.32
CA GLY A 178 5.25 -10.61 -10.91
C GLY A 178 6.06 -9.34 -10.61
N ARG A 179 5.66 -8.58 -9.58
CA ARG A 179 6.31 -7.33 -9.15
C ARG A 179 7.14 -7.50 -7.87
N ASP A 180 7.78 -8.67 -7.72
CA ASP A 180 8.59 -8.99 -6.55
C ASP A 180 9.76 -8.01 -6.35
N ALA A 181 10.40 -7.59 -7.44
CA ALA A 181 11.51 -6.63 -7.36
C ALA A 181 11.03 -5.24 -6.96
N ASP A 182 9.92 -4.77 -7.55
CA ASP A 182 9.30 -3.48 -7.20
C ASP A 182 8.83 -3.46 -5.74
N ALA A 183 8.23 -4.55 -5.27
CA ALA A 183 7.82 -4.69 -3.87
C ALA A 183 9.01 -4.60 -2.91
N ARG A 184 10.09 -5.34 -3.18
CA ARG A 184 11.32 -5.26 -2.37
C ARG A 184 11.93 -3.86 -2.37
N ALA A 185 11.96 -3.19 -3.52
CA ALA A 185 12.49 -1.82 -3.63
C ALA A 185 11.65 -0.82 -2.84
N ALA A 186 10.32 -0.87 -2.95
CA ALA A 186 9.41 -0.02 -2.19
C ALA A 186 9.54 -0.23 -0.68
N ILE A 187 9.62 -1.50 -0.23
CA ILE A 187 9.81 -1.86 1.18
C ILE A 187 11.15 -1.33 1.69
N ALA A 188 12.26 -1.61 0.99
CA ALA A 188 13.59 -1.18 1.41
C ALA A 188 13.70 0.35 1.50
N GLY A 189 13.12 1.09 0.54
CA GLY A 189 13.09 2.54 0.57
C GLY A 189 12.30 3.10 1.75
N PHE A 190 11.15 2.52 2.04
CA PHE A 190 10.33 2.90 3.19
C PHE A 190 11.02 2.58 4.53
N ASP A 191 11.61 1.39 4.66
CA ASP A 191 12.26 0.96 5.91
C ASP A 191 13.48 1.85 6.22
N ALA A 192 14.21 2.28 5.18
CA ALA A 192 15.29 3.26 5.34
C ALA A 192 14.77 4.63 5.81
N GLU A 193 13.65 5.11 5.25
CA GLU A 193 12.99 6.35 5.69
C GLU A 193 12.47 6.22 7.13
N ALA A 194 11.81 5.09 7.46
CA ALA A 194 11.30 4.82 8.81
C ALA A 194 12.43 4.78 9.85
N ALA A 195 13.58 4.18 9.53
CA ALA A 195 14.75 4.16 10.41
C ALA A 195 15.29 5.57 10.69
N GLN A 196 15.36 6.44 9.67
CA GLN A 196 15.75 7.84 9.85
C GLN A 196 14.76 8.60 10.74
N VAL A 197 13.45 8.40 10.51
CA VAL A 197 12.41 9.02 11.34
C VAL A 197 12.54 8.53 12.77
N LYS A 198 12.61 7.20 13.00
CA LYS A 198 12.78 6.62 14.35
C LYS A 198 13.96 7.22 15.12
N ALA A 199 15.10 7.40 14.46
CA ALA A 199 16.29 7.97 15.09
C ALA A 199 16.12 9.45 15.51
N ALA A 200 15.18 10.16 14.87
CA ALA A 200 14.90 11.57 15.17
C ALA A 200 13.77 11.77 16.20
N LEU A 201 12.92 10.75 16.41
CA LEU A 201 11.74 10.89 17.27
C LEU A 201 12.09 11.02 18.75
N LYS A 202 11.45 11.99 19.39
CA LYS A 202 11.30 12.10 20.84
C LYS A 202 9.88 11.70 21.19
N LEU A 203 9.69 10.43 21.51
CA LEU A 203 8.37 9.87 21.71
C LEU A 203 7.60 10.59 22.83
N PRO A 204 6.28 10.77 22.69
CA PRO A 204 5.44 11.27 23.76
C PRO A 204 5.41 10.27 24.91
N PRO A 205 4.86 10.63 26.10
CA PRO A 205 4.71 9.70 27.21
C PRO A 205 4.03 8.38 26.79
N GLN A 206 4.63 7.25 27.18
CA GLN A 206 4.18 5.91 26.81
C GLN A 206 3.44 5.23 27.98
N PRO A 207 2.55 4.25 27.75
CA PRO A 207 2.15 3.75 26.42
C PRO A 207 1.21 4.70 25.68
N THR A 208 1.16 4.57 24.36
CA THR A 208 0.32 5.38 23.45
C THR A 208 -0.93 4.60 23.01
N ALA A 209 -2.11 5.18 23.18
CA ALA A 209 -3.34 4.67 22.57
C ALA A 209 -3.45 5.13 21.13
N ALA A 210 -3.47 4.18 20.19
CA ALA A 210 -3.67 4.43 18.76
C ALA A 210 -5.13 4.14 18.41
N LEU A 211 -5.91 5.10 17.94
CA LEU A 211 -7.35 4.93 17.80
C LEU A 211 -7.97 5.76 16.67
N VAL A 212 -9.15 5.33 16.22
CA VAL A 212 -10.10 6.17 15.47
C VAL A 212 -11.19 6.59 16.42
N TYR A 213 -11.28 7.88 16.69
CA TYR A 213 -12.32 8.45 17.55
C TYR A 213 -13.60 8.67 16.75
N TYR A 214 -14.78 8.30 17.30
CA TYR A 214 -16.04 8.51 16.62
C TYR A 214 -16.45 9.98 16.68
N GLU A 215 -16.93 10.53 15.56
CA GLU A 215 -17.29 11.96 15.46
C GLU A 215 -18.39 12.38 16.44
N ASP A 216 -19.30 11.48 16.81
CA ASP A 216 -20.35 11.71 17.79
C ASP A 216 -19.87 11.59 19.25
N GLY A 217 -18.60 11.28 19.45
CA GLY A 217 -18.00 11.14 20.78
C GLY A 217 -18.41 9.89 21.56
N SER A 218 -19.20 8.99 20.97
CA SER A 218 -19.77 7.81 21.65
C SER A 218 -18.79 6.66 21.84
N GLY A 219 -17.62 6.69 21.17
CA GLY A 219 -16.69 5.59 21.19
C GLY A 219 -15.44 5.78 20.36
N ALA A 220 -14.71 4.68 20.21
CA ALA A 220 -13.50 4.59 19.37
C ALA A 220 -13.24 3.16 18.90
N ASN A 221 -12.50 3.05 17.80
CA ASN A 221 -11.81 1.83 17.42
C ASN A 221 -10.36 1.94 17.85
N LEU A 222 -9.93 1.14 18.83
CA LEU A 222 -8.55 1.07 19.28
C LEU A 222 -7.78 0.10 18.36
N TRP A 223 -6.71 0.57 17.75
CA TRP A 223 -5.82 -0.25 16.93
C TRP A 223 -5.01 -1.21 17.81
N THR A 224 -4.95 -2.47 17.40
CA THR A 224 -4.17 -3.51 18.08
C THR A 224 -2.72 -3.52 17.59
N PRO A 225 -1.80 -4.22 18.31
CA PRO A 225 -0.44 -4.48 17.82
C PRO A 225 -0.37 -5.24 16.48
N GLN A 226 -1.43 -5.98 16.11
CA GLN A 226 -1.52 -6.74 14.86
C GLN A 226 -1.95 -5.89 13.67
N SER A 227 -2.56 -4.74 13.92
CA SER A 227 -2.98 -3.81 12.86
C SER A 227 -1.78 -3.23 12.09
N ALA A 228 -2.01 -2.77 10.86
CA ALA A 228 -0.99 -2.05 10.10
C ALA A 228 -0.49 -0.80 10.84
N GLN A 229 -1.41 -0.07 11.50
CA GLN A 229 -1.13 1.10 12.32
C GLN A 229 -0.26 0.73 13.53
N GLY A 230 -0.65 -0.33 14.25
CA GLY A 230 0.07 -0.81 15.41
C GLY A 230 1.48 -1.28 15.06
N LYS A 231 1.63 -2.08 14.02
CA LYS A 231 2.94 -2.56 13.54
C LYS A 231 3.85 -1.39 13.16
N LEU A 232 3.33 -0.36 12.47
CA LEU A 232 4.12 0.80 12.12
C LEU A 232 4.57 1.60 13.33
N LEU A 233 3.67 1.91 14.27
CA LEU A 233 4.03 2.63 15.49
C LEU A 233 5.08 1.87 16.33
N GLN A 234 4.91 0.55 16.49
CA GLN A 234 5.87 -0.29 17.21
C GLN A 234 7.25 -0.32 16.53
N SER A 235 7.29 -0.35 15.19
CA SER A 235 8.56 -0.29 14.45
C SER A 235 9.32 1.03 14.70
N LEU A 236 8.59 2.12 14.97
CA LEU A 236 9.14 3.42 15.32
C LEU A 236 9.50 3.56 16.81
N GLY A 237 9.18 2.56 17.63
CA GLY A 237 9.52 2.53 19.05
C GLY A 237 8.40 2.90 20.01
N PHE A 238 7.17 3.12 19.52
CA PHE A 238 6.03 3.33 20.41
C PHE A 238 5.65 2.04 21.14
N GLU A 239 5.32 2.16 22.42
CA GLU A 239 4.63 1.16 23.19
C GLU A 239 3.11 1.39 23.06
N LEU A 240 2.37 0.40 22.60
CA LEU A 240 0.93 0.55 22.40
C LEU A 240 0.16 0.26 23.69
N ALA A 241 -0.74 1.16 24.04
CA ALA A 241 -1.74 0.90 25.08
C ALA A 241 -2.71 -0.18 24.59
N THR A 242 -3.01 -1.15 25.45
CA THR A 242 -3.95 -2.24 25.19
C THR A 242 -5.21 -2.06 26.05
N ALA A 243 -6.35 -2.44 25.49
CA ALA A 243 -7.58 -2.48 26.27
C ALA A 243 -7.59 -3.70 27.20
N PRO A 244 -8.11 -3.56 28.44
CA PRO A 244 -8.29 -4.69 29.34
C PRO A 244 -9.28 -5.69 28.76
N ASP A 245 -9.16 -6.97 29.15
CA ASP A 245 -10.02 -8.04 28.64
C ASP A 245 -11.50 -7.81 28.96
N SER A 246 -11.82 -7.13 30.06
CA SER A 246 -13.19 -6.80 30.49
C SER A 246 -13.97 -5.94 29.47
N VAL A 247 -13.28 -5.18 28.61
CA VAL A 247 -13.92 -4.32 27.60
C VAL A 247 -13.86 -4.91 26.19
N LYS A 248 -13.11 -6.01 26.00
CA LYS A 248 -13.08 -6.76 24.74
C LYS A 248 -14.39 -7.54 24.56
N GLY A 249 -14.75 -7.85 23.33
CA GLY A 249 -15.87 -8.73 23.02
C GLY A 249 -17.02 -8.08 22.26
N ASN A 250 -16.91 -6.79 21.88
CA ASN A 250 -17.84 -6.24 20.90
C ASN A 250 -17.44 -6.78 19.50
N THR A 251 -18.32 -7.58 18.91
CA THR A 251 -18.13 -8.20 17.59
C THR A 251 -19.12 -7.70 16.56
N SER A 252 -19.73 -6.52 16.77
CA SER A 252 -20.70 -5.93 15.84
C SER A 252 -20.11 -5.71 14.42
N MET A 253 -18.78 -5.55 14.32
CA MET A 253 -18.02 -5.45 13.06
C MET A 253 -17.44 -6.81 12.61
N GLY A 254 -17.90 -7.93 13.16
CA GLY A 254 -17.30 -9.25 12.98
C GLY A 254 -16.06 -9.48 13.87
N VAL A 255 -15.47 -10.67 13.76
CA VAL A 255 -14.22 -10.98 14.47
C VAL A 255 -13.06 -10.30 13.73
N ARG A 256 -12.51 -9.27 14.34
CA ARG A 256 -11.38 -8.48 13.81
C ARG A 256 -10.14 -8.70 14.67
N ARG A 257 -8.97 -8.61 14.06
CA ARG A 257 -7.67 -8.68 14.75
C ARG A 257 -6.99 -7.34 14.85
N ASP A 258 -7.32 -6.42 13.96
CA ASP A 258 -6.72 -5.10 13.85
C ASP A 258 -7.32 -4.06 14.80
N ILE A 259 -8.57 -4.21 15.21
CA ILE A 259 -9.28 -3.24 16.06
C ILE A 259 -10.01 -3.88 17.24
N ILE A 260 -10.14 -3.10 18.30
CA ILE A 260 -11.05 -3.34 19.41
C ILE A 260 -12.06 -2.19 19.43
N GLN A 261 -13.34 -2.52 19.25
CA GLN A 261 -14.41 -1.52 19.31
C GLN A 261 -14.76 -1.20 20.75
N LEU A 262 -14.67 0.07 21.12
CA LEU A 262 -14.96 0.59 22.45
C LEU A 262 -16.14 1.56 22.36
N THR A 263 -17.26 1.22 22.97
CA THR A 263 -18.49 2.04 22.93
C THR A 263 -19.19 2.03 24.28
N GLY A 264 -20.04 3.04 24.53
CA GLY A 264 -20.84 3.15 25.73
C GLY A 264 -19.98 3.23 27.00
N GLU A 265 -20.38 2.55 28.06
CA GLU A 265 -19.71 2.56 29.38
C GLU A 265 -18.25 2.03 29.31
N LYS A 266 -17.96 1.14 28.33
CA LYS A 266 -16.63 0.56 28.16
C LYS A 266 -15.64 1.47 27.43
N PHE A 267 -16.10 2.58 26.87
CA PHE A 267 -15.27 3.48 26.06
C PHE A 267 -14.10 4.06 26.87
N ALA A 268 -14.42 4.71 27.98
CA ALA A 268 -13.40 5.35 28.82
C ALA A 268 -12.44 4.34 29.46
N ASP A 269 -12.96 3.20 29.93
CA ASP A 269 -12.17 2.15 30.59
C ASP A 269 -11.22 1.44 29.61
N GLY A 270 -11.59 1.39 28.32
CA GLY A 270 -10.81 0.77 27.26
C GLY A 270 -9.67 1.64 26.72
N LEU A 271 -9.81 2.97 26.82
CA LEU A 271 -8.78 3.89 26.33
C LEU A 271 -7.75 4.19 27.42
N ARG A 272 -6.74 3.33 27.52
CA ARG A 272 -5.61 3.48 28.44
C ARG A 272 -4.40 3.97 27.68
N GLY A 273 -3.66 4.93 28.25
CA GLY A 273 -2.43 5.45 27.65
C GLY A 273 -2.02 6.77 28.29
N GLN A 274 -0.74 7.08 28.23
CA GLN A 274 -0.19 8.37 28.65
C GLN A 274 -0.25 9.39 27.51
N SER A 275 -0.38 8.88 26.27
CA SER A 275 -0.63 9.69 25.08
C SER A 275 -1.63 8.99 24.15
N MET A 276 -2.22 9.76 23.23
CA MET A 276 -3.15 9.27 22.20
C MET A 276 -2.73 9.76 20.83
N ILE A 277 -2.77 8.87 19.83
CA ILE A 277 -2.66 9.20 18.42
C ILE A 277 -3.98 8.88 17.73
N LEU A 278 -4.63 9.92 17.21
CA LEU A 278 -5.90 9.82 16.51
C LEU A 278 -5.65 9.57 15.03
N PHE A 279 -5.98 8.40 14.56
CA PHE A 279 -5.98 8.02 13.14
C PHE A 279 -7.27 8.48 12.47
N ASN A 280 -7.23 8.70 11.16
CA ASN A 280 -8.36 9.27 10.41
C ASN A 280 -8.83 10.61 11.00
N ALA A 281 -7.90 11.39 11.48
CA ALA A 281 -8.16 12.62 12.24
C ALA A 281 -7.21 13.73 11.77
N ASP A 282 -7.73 14.94 11.71
CA ASP A 282 -6.97 16.18 11.58
C ASP A 282 -6.90 16.92 12.94
N HIS A 283 -6.29 18.09 12.94
CA HIS A 283 -6.13 18.88 14.15
C HIS A 283 -7.45 19.36 14.76
N ASP A 284 -8.53 19.44 13.98
CA ASP A 284 -9.84 19.93 14.45
C ASP A 284 -10.55 18.91 15.35
N GLN A 285 -10.16 17.63 15.30
CA GLN A 285 -10.72 16.59 16.16
C GLN A 285 -10.04 16.52 17.53
N VAL A 286 -8.80 17.01 17.68
CA VAL A 286 -8.09 16.99 18.97
C VAL A 286 -8.85 17.75 20.08
N PRO A 287 -9.37 18.97 19.86
CA PRO A 287 -10.20 19.66 20.87
C PRO A 287 -11.44 18.88 21.27
N GLN A 288 -12.06 18.13 20.36
CA GLN A 288 -13.25 17.33 20.65
C GLN A 288 -12.93 16.19 21.63
N VAL A 289 -11.80 15.50 21.44
CA VAL A 289 -11.32 14.46 22.36
C VAL A 289 -10.97 15.06 23.73
N LEU A 290 -10.29 16.21 23.75
CA LEU A 290 -9.91 16.91 24.99
C LEU A 290 -11.11 17.41 25.77
N ALA A 291 -12.22 17.75 25.12
CA ALA A 291 -13.45 18.22 25.73
C ALA A 291 -14.44 17.10 26.10
N ASN A 292 -14.18 15.84 25.72
CA ASN A 292 -15.11 14.75 25.98
C ASN A 292 -15.17 14.41 27.46
N PRO A 293 -16.35 14.57 28.13
CA PRO A 293 -16.49 14.36 29.57
C PRO A 293 -16.20 12.92 30.00
N PHE A 294 -16.44 11.92 29.14
CA PHE A 294 -16.10 10.52 29.43
C PHE A 294 -14.60 10.30 29.52
N LEU A 295 -13.78 11.13 28.86
CA LEU A 295 -12.33 11.04 28.84
C LEU A 295 -11.64 12.00 29.83
N ALA A 296 -12.38 12.79 30.59
CA ALA A 296 -11.82 13.76 31.53
C ALA A 296 -10.88 13.13 32.58
N GLY A 297 -11.09 11.86 32.92
CA GLY A 297 -10.24 11.07 33.81
C GLY A 297 -8.96 10.52 33.16
N ASN A 298 -8.88 10.47 31.81
CA ASN A 298 -7.82 9.84 31.09
C ASN A 298 -6.48 10.62 31.22
N PRO A 299 -5.33 9.94 31.50
CA PRO A 299 -4.04 10.61 31.67
C PRO A 299 -3.60 11.42 30.45
N ALA A 300 -3.77 10.89 29.23
CA ALA A 300 -3.40 11.59 28.00
C ALA A 300 -4.23 12.89 27.80
N VAL A 301 -5.52 12.84 28.12
CA VAL A 301 -6.42 14.02 28.03
C VAL A 301 -6.05 15.07 29.08
N LYS A 302 -5.84 14.68 30.34
CA LYS A 302 -5.38 15.56 31.40
C LYS A 302 -4.07 16.26 31.07
N ALA A 303 -3.13 15.52 30.51
CA ALA A 303 -1.80 16.02 30.12
C ALA A 303 -1.81 16.70 28.73
N LYS A 304 -2.95 16.75 28.03
CA LYS A 304 -3.07 17.25 26.65
C LYS A 304 -2.12 16.55 25.65
N GLN A 305 -1.85 15.26 25.88
CA GLN A 305 -1.00 14.42 25.04
C GLN A 305 -1.86 13.69 23.99
N VAL A 306 -2.60 14.45 23.17
CA VAL A 306 -3.50 13.95 22.13
C VAL A 306 -3.08 14.54 20.80
N TYR A 307 -2.86 13.68 19.79
CA TYR A 307 -2.21 14.03 18.53
C TYR A 307 -2.99 13.47 17.34
N ALA A 308 -3.08 14.23 16.25
CA ALA A 308 -3.72 13.79 15.02
C ALA A 308 -2.70 13.19 14.05
N ALA A 309 -3.00 12.01 13.50
CA ALA A 309 -2.16 11.30 12.55
C ALA A 309 -2.41 11.71 11.08
N GLY A 310 -3.57 12.31 10.79
CA GLY A 310 -4.03 12.69 9.46
C GLY A 310 -5.20 11.84 8.96
N LEU A 311 -6.02 12.44 8.10
CA LEU A 311 -7.25 11.83 7.60
C LEU A 311 -7.01 10.58 6.74
N ASP A 312 -5.87 10.50 6.02
CA ASP A 312 -5.50 9.39 5.14
C ASP A 312 -4.96 8.14 5.86
N THR A 313 -4.99 8.12 7.21
CA THR A 313 -4.33 7.06 8.00
C THR A 313 -5.25 5.91 8.43
N PHE A 314 -6.56 5.98 8.10
CA PHE A 314 -7.48 4.88 8.40
C PHE A 314 -7.09 3.58 7.66
N ARG A 315 -6.67 3.71 6.40
CA ARG A 315 -6.16 2.60 5.58
C ARG A 315 -4.70 2.86 5.28
N LEU A 316 -3.78 2.14 5.96
CA LEU A 316 -2.36 2.28 5.71
C LEU A 316 -1.95 1.44 4.48
N ASP A 317 -1.61 2.17 3.44
CA ASP A 317 -0.85 1.70 2.28
C ASP A 317 0.54 2.38 2.27
N TYR A 318 1.33 2.13 1.26
CA TYR A 318 2.66 2.76 1.09
C TYR A 318 2.62 4.29 1.18
N TYR A 319 1.63 4.93 0.54
CA TYR A 319 1.56 6.39 0.45
C TYR A 319 1.15 7.02 1.78
N SER A 320 0.08 6.50 2.39
CA SER A 320 -0.38 6.99 3.69
C SER A 320 0.60 6.68 4.82
N ALA A 321 1.30 5.55 4.76
CA ALA A 321 2.36 5.23 5.71
C ALA A 321 3.52 6.23 5.64
N ARG A 322 3.95 6.65 4.44
CA ARG A 322 4.96 7.70 4.28
C ARG A 322 4.48 9.06 4.77
N ASN A 323 3.22 9.41 4.46
CA ASN A 323 2.62 10.64 4.99
C ASN A 323 2.60 10.63 6.53
N LEU A 324 2.29 9.50 7.14
CA LEU A 324 2.32 9.34 8.59
C LEU A 324 3.74 9.50 9.14
N LEU A 325 4.77 8.91 8.53
CA LEU A 325 6.17 9.13 8.93
C LEU A 325 6.55 10.61 8.93
N ALA A 326 6.19 11.33 7.87
CA ALA A 326 6.47 12.76 7.76
C ALA A 326 5.76 13.58 8.86
N ARG A 327 4.51 13.25 9.18
CA ARG A 327 3.75 13.90 10.27
C ARG A 327 4.34 13.61 11.64
N LEU A 328 4.66 12.35 11.93
CA LEU A 328 5.28 11.96 13.20
C LEU A 328 6.64 12.64 13.39
N ARG A 329 7.46 12.72 12.33
CA ARG A 329 8.72 13.46 12.35
C ARG A 329 8.50 14.95 12.63
N LYS A 330 7.49 15.58 12.03
CA LYS A 330 7.17 17.00 12.28
C LYS A 330 6.69 17.23 13.72
N GLN A 331 6.00 16.26 14.29
CA GLN A 331 5.34 16.38 15.60
C GLN A 331 6.26 16.04 16.76
N PHE A 332 7.19 15.10 16.56
CA PHE A 332 8.02 14.50 17.61
C PHE A 332 9.54 14.52 17.30
N GLY A 333 9.96 15.08 16.19
CA GLY A 333 11.36 15.17 15.77
C GLY A 333 12.10 16.39 16.28
#